data_1a877364e00896a6ce164bfba6fe2407
#
_entry.id   1a877364e00896a6ce164bfba6fe2407
#
_cell.length_a   1.000
_cell.length_b   1.000
_cell.length_c   1.000
_cell.angle_alpha   90.00
_cell.angle_beta   90.00
_cell.angle_gamma   90.00
#
_symmetry.space_group_name_H-M   'P 1'
#
loop_
_entity.id
_entity.type
_entity.pdbx_description
1 polymer ?
#
loop_
_entity_poly.entity_id
_entity_poly.type
_entity_poly.pdbx_seq_one_letter_code
_entity_poly.pdbx_strand_id
1 'polypeptide(L)'
;MCIRDRSYIGVLIDDLVTKENHEPYRMMTSRAEYRLLLRQDNADLRLRKYGYRVGLISEEQYEALKVKEQRIQEEIERVENTYVGTSSNINELLEEYGSTLLSGGSSLAELIRRPELNYKMLAEVDPKRPKLPEDVQEQVNINIKYDGYIKRQMKQVEQFKKMEEKKIPENINYDEIQSLRIEAKQKLNLYRPINIGQASRISGVSPADISVLLVYLGHK
;
A
#
# COMPACT_ATOMS: atom_id res chain seq x y z
N MET A 1 15.71 -1.31 6.46
CA MET A 1 14.30 -1.74 6.49
C MET A 1 13.43 -0.53 6.20
N CYS A 2 12.67 -0.54 5.12
CA CYS A 2 11.81 0.60 4.79
C CYS A 2 10.74 0.79 5.87
N ILE A 3 10.69 1.97 6.48
CA ILE A 3 9.67 2.33 7.48
C ILE A 3 8.55 3.18 6.86
N ARG A 4 8.75 3.68 5.65
CA ARG A 4 7.82 4.55 4.92
C ARG A 4 6.56 3.81 4.45
N ASP A 5 6.64 2.48 4.27
CA ASP A 5 5.51 1.62 3.90
C ASP A 5 4.65 1.18 5.09
N ARG A 6 5.01 1.56 6.33
CA ARG A 6 4.36 1.10 7.56
C ARG A 6 3.51 2.14 8.24
N SER A 7 3.99 3.38 8.31
CA SER A 7 3.29 4.44 9.04
C SER A 7 3.71 5.83 8.61
N TYR A 8 2.86 6.83 8.85
CA TYR A 8 3.21 8.24 8.66
C TYR A 8 4.36 8.70 9.54
N ILE A 9 4.46 8.16 10.77
CA ILE A 9 5.61 8.44 11.63
C ILE A 9 6.91 7.88 11.05
N GLY A 10 6.83 6.76 10.33
CA GLY A 10 7.96 6.23 9.56
C GLY A 10 8.38 7.16 8.43
N VAL A 11 7.42 7.76 7.72
CA VAL A 11 7.70 8.78 6.70
C VAL A 11 8.37 10.00 7.33
N LEU A 12 7.87 10.48 8.48
CA LEU A 12 8.46 11.61 9.23
C LEU A 12 9.91 11.33 9.59
N ILE A 13 10.18 10.20 10.22
CA ILE A 13 11.54 9.85 10.68
C ILE A 13 12.48 9.75 9.48
N ASP A 14 12.08 9.05 8.43
CA ASP A 14 12.91 8.92 7.24
C ASP A 14 13.19 10.28 6.58
N ASP A 15 12.19 11.15 6.43
CA ASP A 15 12.37 12.49 5.87
C ASP A 15 13.32 13.34 6.72
N LEU A 16 13.21 13.28 8.06
CA LEU A 16 14.08 14.07 8.95
C LEU A 16 15.56 13.63 8.93
N VAL A 17 15.82 12.34 8.68
CA VAL A 17 17.19 11.82 8.67
C VAL A 17 17.82 11.76 7.28
N THR A 18 17.01 11.86 6.21
CA THR A 18 17.52 11.70 4.82
C THR A 18 17.40 12.95 3.96
N LYS A 19 16.58 13.93 4.36
CA LYS A 19 16.34 15.15 3.60
C LYS A 19 16.77 16.39 4.38
N GLU A 20 17.30 17.37 3.68
CA GLU A 20 17.52 18.70 4.25
C GLU A 20 16.15 19.36 4.53
N ASN A 21 15.89 19.69 5.80
CA ASN A 21 14.69 20.41 6.23
C ASN A 21 15.13 21.74 6.86
N HIS A 22 14.96 22.84 6.12
CA HIS A 22 15.26 24.20 6.60
C HIS A 22 14.07 24.83 7.34
N GLU A 23 12.89 24.22 7.28
CA GLU A 23 11.66 24.67 7.92
C GLU A 23 11.14 23.60 8.89
N PRO A 24 10.29 23.97 9.88
CA PRO A 24 9.63 22.98 10.73
C PRO A 24 8.88 21.94 9.90
N TYR A 25 9.12 20.67 10.18
CA TYR A 25 8.51 19.57 9.43
C TYR A 25 6.99 19.57 9.62
N ARG A 26 6.27 19.61 8.53
CA ARG A 26 4.80 19.52 8.52
C ARG A 26 4.36 18.14 8.05
N MET A 27 3.66 17.39 8.93
CA MET A 27 3.08 16.11 8.57
C MET A 27 1.91 16.32 7.62
N MET A 28 2.07 15.85 6.38
CA MET A 28 1.03 15.88 5.35
C MET A 28 0.95 14.53 4.63
N THR A 29 -0.26 14.13 4.26
CA THR A 29 -0.49 12.88 3.51
C THR A 29 0.20 12.89 2.14
N SER A 30 0.43 14.07 1.55
CA SER A 30 1.16 14.24 0.29
C SER A 30 2.63 13.84 0.35
N ARG A 31 3.22 13.77 1.56
CA ARG A 31 4.60 13.33 1.76
C ARG A 31 4.75 11.79 1.74
N ALA A 32 3.64 11.07 1.87
CA ALA A 32 3.64 9.61 1.85
C ALA A 32 3.35 9.07 0.44
N GLU A 33 4.27 8.28 -0.11
CA GLU A 33 4.15 7.66 -1.42
C GLU A 33 3.05 6.59 -1.43
N TYR A 34 2.84 5.91 -0.29
CA TYR A 34 1.95 4.74 -0.18
C TYR A 34 0.65 5.06 0.55
N ARG A 35 -0.03 6.18 0.19
CA ARG A 35 -1.23 6.66 0.89
C ARG A 35 -2.37 5.66 0.96
N LEU A 36 -2.57 4.85 -0.07
CA LEU A 36 -3.62 3.82 -0.08
C LEU A 36 -3.32 2.65 0.86
N LEU A 37 -2.05 2.45 1.24
CA LEU A 37 -1.66 1.46 2.23
C LEU A 37 -1.68 2.03 3.64
N LEU A 38 -1.37 3.34 3.80
CA LEU A 38 -1.23 4.00 5.11
C LEU A 38 -2.53 4.66 5.57
N ARG A 39 -3.65 3.96 5.46
CA ARG A 39 -4.95 4.47 5.90
C ARG A 39 -5.12 4.33 7.41
N GLN A 40 -6.01 5.14 8.00
CA GLN A 40 -6.36 5.07 9.40
C GLN A 40 -7.16 3.79 9.71
N ASP A 41 -8.09 3.44 8.83
CA ASP A 41 -8.99 2.29 8.95
C ASP A 41 -8.28 0.93 9.01
N ASN A 42 -7.06 0.83 8.47
CA ASN A 42 -6.27 -0.41 8.47
C ASN A 42 -5.02 -0.34 9.35
N ALA A 43 -4.91 0.64 10.23
CA ALA A 43 -3.72 0.83 11.06
C ALA A 43 -3.45 -0.36 11.99
N ASP A 44 -4.50 -0.97 12.53
CA ASP A 44 -4.42 -2.18 13.34
C ASP A 44 -3.85 -3.37 12.55
N LEU A 45 -4.37 -3.62 11.35
CA LEU A 45 -3.90 -4.70 10.46
C LEU A 45 -2.41 -4.54 10.08
N ARG A 46 -1.92 -3.30 9.95
CA ARG A 46 -0.52 -3.03 9.61
C ARG A 46 0.43 -3.09 10.80
N LEU A 47 0.01 -2.61 11.97
CA LEU A 47 0.92 -2.28 13.06
C LEU A 47 0.83 -3.20 14.28
N ARG A 48 -0.33 -3.79 14.60
CA ARG A 48 -0.50 -4.62 15.82
C ARG A 48 0.46 -5.80 15.88
N LYS A 49 0.77 -6.45 14.77
CA LYS A 49 1.76 -7.54 14.74
C LYS A 49 3.16 -7.10 15.17
N TYR A 50 3.54 -5.87 14.86
CA TYR A 50 4.81 -5.31 15.34
C TYR A 50 4.72 -4.93 16.81
N GLY A 51 3.60 -4.34 17.24
CA GLY A 51 3.32 -4.03 18.63
C GLY A 51 3.38 -5.27 19.52
N TYR A 52 2.79 -6.39 19.08
CA TYR A 52 2.87 -7.67 19.77
C TYR A 52 4.32 -8.16 19.89
N ARG A 53 5.09 -8.12 18.80
CA ARG A 53 6.48 -8.59 18.80
C ARG A 53 7.40 -7.80 19.74
N VAL A 54 7.09 -6.54 20.03
CA VAL A 54 7.85 -5.70 20.97
C VAL A 54 7.17 -5.55 22.34
N GLY A 55 6.13 -6.33 22.64
CA GLY A 55 5.48 -6.38 23.95
C GLY A 55 4.50 -5.24 24.26
N LEU A 56 4.06 -4.47 23.25
CA LEU A 56 3.09 -3.37 23.42
C LEU A 56 1.63 -3.81 23.25
N ILE A 57 1.40 -4.98 22.66
CA ILE A 57 0.07 -5.55 22.40
C ILE A 57 -0.03 -6.89 23.11
N SER A 58 -1.13 -7.13 23.84
CA SER A 58 -1.39 -8.38 24.52
C SER A 58 -1.67 -9.53 23.54
N GLU A 59 -1.52 -10.78 24.03
CA GLU A 59 -1.88 -12.00 23.27
C GLU A 59 -3.34 -11.94 22.81
N GLU A 60 -4.27 -11.57 23.69
CA GLU A 60 -5.69 -11.47 23.39
C GLU A 60 -5.96 -10.47 22.23
N GLN A 61 -5.32 -9.31 22.28
CA GLN A 61 -5.42 -8.31 21.20
C GLN A 61 -4.84 -8.79 19.88
N TYR A 62 -3.79 -9.60 19.93
CA TYR A 62 -3.17 -10.18 18.74
C TYR A 62 -4.03 -11.29 18.15
N GLU A 63 -4.63 -12.16 18.97
CA GLU A 63 -5.58 -13.17 18.51
C GLU A 63 -6.84 -12.52 17.88
N ALA A 64 -7.37 -11.47 18.51
CA ALA A 64 -8.48 -10.72 17.93
C ALA A 64 -8.13 -10.13 16.53
N LEU A 65 -6.88 -9.69 16.32
CA LEU A 65 -6.41 -9.25 15.02
C LEU A 65 -6.42 -10.38 13.98
N LYS A 66 -5.91 -11.55 14.34
CA LYS A 66 -5.91 -12.72 13.42
C LYS A 66 -7.31 -13.12 13.00
N VAL A 67 -8.26 -13.15 13.96
CA VAL A 67 -9.66 -13.42 13.66
C VAL A 67 -10.25 -12.36 12.72
N LYS A 68 -9.90 -11.08 12.90
CA LYS A 68 -10.33 -10.01 12.00
C LYS A 68 -9.76 -10.21 10.58
N GLU A 69 -8.46 -10.47 10.46
CA GLU A 69 -7.79 -10.71 9.17
C GLU A 69 -8.42 -11.91 8.44
N GLN A 70 -8.67 -12.99 9.16
CA GLN A 70 -9.32 -14.19 8.61
C GLN A 70 -10.73 -13.89 8.09
N ARG A 71 -11.58 -13.22 8.88
CA ARG A 71 -12.94 -12.84 8.47
C ARG A 71 -12.97 -11.94 7.23
N ILE A 72 -12.03 -11.00 7.13
CA ILE A 72 -11.91 -10.14 5.95
C ILE A 72 -11.59 -11.00 4.72
N GLN A 73 -10.62 -11.90 4.82
CA GLN A 73 -10.19 -12.74 3.71
C GLN A 73 -11.30 -13.71 3.26
N GLU A 74 -11.91 -14.41 4.21
CA GLU A 74 -13.02 -15.34 3.94
C GLU A 74 -14.20 -14.64 3.24
N GLU A 75 -14.52 -13.42 3.68
CA GLU A 75 -15.63 -12.68 3.08
C GLU A 75 -15.27 -12.13 1.69
N ILE A 76 -14.04 -11.68 1.45
CA ILE A 76 -13.58 -11.30 0.11
C ILE A 76 -13.72 -12.50 -0.84
N GLU A 77 -13.20 -13.66 -0.45
CA GLU A 77 -13.29 -14.89 -1.24
C GLU A 77 -14.75 -15.31 -1.49
N ARG A 78 -15.62 -15.18 -0.47
CA ARG A 78 -17.03 -15.49 -0.61
C ARG A 78 -17.73 -14.61 -1.66
N VAL A 79 -17.56 -13.29 -1.60
CA VAL A 79 -18.22 -12.36 -2.53
C VAL A 79 -17.62 -12.41 -3.94
N GLU A 80 -16.37 -12.79 -4.09
CA GLU A 80 -15.77 -13.06 -5.40
C GLU A 80 -16.38 -14.30 -6.07
N ASN A 81 -16.74 -15.31 -5.28
CA ASN A 81 -17.31 -16.56 -5.75
C ASN A 81 -18.85 -16.64 -5.65
N THR A 82 -19.51 -15.59 -5.17
CA THR A 82 -20.98 -15.53 -5.10
C THR A 82 -21.51 -14.75 -6.29
N TYR A 83 -22.25 -15.42 -7.16
CA TYR A 83 -22.85 -14.84 -8.35
C TYR A 83 -24.33 -14.56 -8.15
N VAL A 84 -24.78 -13.42 -8.66
CA VAL A 84 -26.18 -13.03 -8.76
C VAL A 84 -26.60 -13.00 -10.22
N GLY A 85 -27.82 -13.49 -10.48
CA GLY A 85 -28.42 -13.47 -11.82
C GLY A 85 -29.13 -12.16 -12.10
N THR A 86 -29.82 -12.11 -13.24
CA THR A 86 -30.64 -10.98 -13.72
C THR A 86 -32.07 -10.97 -13.12
N SER A 87 -32.23 -11.31 -11.83
CA SER A 87 -33.55 -11.29 -11.18
C SER A 87 -34.07 -9.86 -11.01
N SER A 88 -35.41 -9.71 -10.90
CA SER A 88 -36.05 -8.40 -10.68
C SER A 88 -35.44 -7.65 -9.51
N ASN A 89 -35.25 -8.31 -8.37
CA ASN A 89 -34.72 -7.69 -7.14
C ASN A 89 -33.37 -7.04 -7.32
N ILE A 90 -32.45 -7.66 -8.07
CA ILE A 90 -31.12 -7.06 -8.30
C ILE A 90 -31.22 -5.87 -9.25
N ASN A 91 -32.04 -5.95 -10.31
CA ASN A 91 -32.19 -4.87 -11.26
C ASN A 91 -32.95 -3.67 -10.64
N GLU A 92 -33.94 -3.90 -9.79
CA GLU A 92 -34.60 -2.85 -9.00
C GLU A 92 -33.61 -2.12 -8.10
N LEU A 93 -32.75 -2.85 -7.37
CA LEU A 93 -31.69 -2.26 -6.55
C LEU A 93 -30.70 -1.45 -7.41
N LEU A 94 -30.31 -1.96 -8.57
CA LEU A 94 -29.40 -1.24 -9.48
C LEU A 94 -30.02 0.04 -10.02
N GLU A 95 -31.31 0.04 -10.36
CA GLU A 95 -32.05 1.24 -10.78
C GLU A 95 -32.12 2.27 -9.65
N GLU A 96 -32.45 1.83 -8.43
CA GLU A 96 -32.52 2.71 -7.25
C GLU A 96 -31.20 3.50 -7.02
N TYR A 97 -30.06 2.82 -7.18
CA TYR A 97 -28.75 3.44 -7.04
C TYR A 97 -28.15 4.01 -8.35
N GLY A 98 -28.94 4.09 -9.42
CA GLY A 98 -28.52 4.67 -10.70
C GLY A 98 -27.41 3.90 -11.39
N SER A 99 -27.28 2.61 -11.11
CA SER A 99 -26.26 1.74 -11.70
C SER A 99 -26.79 1.01 -12.94
N THR A 100 -25.89 0.60 -13.83
CA THR A 100 -26.24 -0.15 -15.05
C THR A 100 -26.83 -1.52 -14.71
N LEU A 101 -27.95 -1.86 -15.35
CA LEU A 101 -28.63 -3.15 -15.17
C LEU A 101 -27.75 -4.31 -15.62
N LEU A 102 -27.99 -5.48 -15.03
CA LEU A 102 -27.28 -6.69 -15.43
C LEU A 102 -27.92 -7.28 -16.69
N SER A 103 -27.10 -7.58 -17.68
CA SER A 103 -27.45 -8.37 -18.86
C SER A 103 -27.10 -9.86 -18.72
N GLY A 104 -26.37 -10.23 -17.68
CA GLY A 104 -25.94 -11.59 -17.37
C GLY A 104 -25.56 -11.74 -15.89
N GLY A 105 -25.12 -12.92 -15.49
CA GLY A 105 -24.64 -13.16 -14.13
C GLY A 105 -23.39 -12.35 -13.81
N SER A 106 -23.33 -11.77 -12.60
CA SER A 106 -22.18 -11.01 -12.10
C SER A 106 -21.83 -11.45 -10.70
N SER A 107 -20.56 -11.42 -10.32
CA SER A 107 -20.19 -11.66 -8.93
C SER A 107 -20.54 -10.46 -8.03
N LEU A 108 -20.80 -10.72 -6.74
CA LEU A 108 -21.00 -9.63 -5.78
C LEU A 108 -19.80 -8.69 -5.74
N ALA A 109 -18.59 -9.21 -5.89
CA ALA A 109 -17.37 -8.40 -5.93
C ALA A 109 -17.35 -7.43 -7.13
N GLU A 110 -17.81 -7.86 -8.32
CA GLU A 110 -17.94 -6.97 -9.49
C GLU A 110 -18.93 -5.84 -9.25
N LEU A 111 -20.05 -6.12 -8.56
CA LEU A 111 -21.01 -5.10 -8.17
C LEU A 111 -20.43 -4.12 -7.15
N ILE A 112 -19.72 -4.62 -6.14
CA ILE A 112 -19.04 -3.75 -5.15
C ILE A 112 -18.00 -2.83 -5.82
N ARG A 113 -17.33 -3.25 -6.90
CA ARG A 113 -16.37 -2.43 -7.65
C ARG A 113 -17.01 -1.23 -8.36
N ARG A 114 -18.33 -1.25 -8.59
CA ARG A 114 -19.02 -0.11 -9.22
C ARG A 114 -19.01 1.11 -8.29
N PRO A 115 -18.80 2.33 -8.80
CA PRO A 115 -18.74 3.54 -7.97
C PRO A 115 -19.99 3.76 -7.10
N GLU A 116 -21.16 3.50 -7.67
CA GLU A 116 -22.47 3.76 -7.07
C GLU A 116 -22.82 2.78 -5.95
N LEU A 117 -22.24 1.58 -5.96
CA LEU A 117 -22.57 0.50 -5.04
C LEU A 117 -21.49 0.31 -3.98
N ASN A 118 -21.85 -0.31 -2.88
CA ASN A 118 -20.92 -0.74 -1.85
C ASN A 118 -21.37 -2.05 -1.20
N TYR A 119 -20.50 -2.64 -0.38
CA TYR A 119 -20.77 -3.90 0.28
C TYR A 119 -22.09 -3.88 1.11
N LYS A 120 -22.38 -2.77 1.82
CA LYS A 120 -23.58 -2.67 2.68
C LYS A 120 -24.88 -2.67 1.86
N MET A 121 -24.90 -1.98 0.72
CA MET A 121 -26.07 -1.86 -0.16
C MET A 121 -26.51 -3.21 -0.75
N LEU A 122 -25.58 -4.13 -0.97
CA LEU A 122 -25.88 -5.45 -1.53
C LEU A 122 -26.49 -6.44 -0.50
N ALA A 123 -26.76 -6.01 0.74
CA ALA A 123 -27.29 -6.89 1.78
C ALA A 123 -28.64 -7.53 1.40
N GLU A 124 -29.49 -6.81 0.68
CA GLU A 124 -30.85 -7.25 0.30
C GLU A 124 -30.82 -8.35 -0.77
N VAL A 125 -29.78 -8.36 -1.59
CA VAL A 125 -29.62 -9.34 -2.69
C VAL A 125 -28.64 -10.46 -2.34
N ASP A 126 -28.10 -10.47 -1.12
CA ASP A 126 -27.17 -11.47 -0.60
C ASP A 126 -27.72 -12.18 0.65
N PRO A 127 -28.67 -13.11 0.50
CA PRO A 127 -29.31 -13.80 1.62
C PRO A 127 -28.36 -14.69 2.43
N LYS A 128 -27.18 -15.00 1.89
CA LYS A 128 -26.15 -15.81 2.57
C LYS A 128 -25.09 -14.95 3.26
N ARG A 129 -25.29 -13.64 3.32
CA ARG A 129 -24.35 -12.71 3.92
C ARG A 129 -24.16 -12.99 5.42
N PRO A 130 -22.91 -13.18 5.88
CA PRO A 130 -22.61 -13.34 7.30
C PRO A 130 -22.79 -12.04 8.07
N LYS A 131 -23.14 -12.17 9.37
CA LYS A 131 -23.15 -11.03 10.30
C LYS A 131 -21.70 -10.71 10.71
N LEU A 132 -21.12 -9.69 10.10
CA LEU A 132 -19.76 -9.24 10.36
C LEU A 132 -19.76 -7.90 11.12
N PRO A 133 -18.75 -7.65 11.98
CA PRO A 133 -18.50 -6.35 12.56
C PRO A 133 -18.34 -5.27 11.48
N GLU A 134 -18.70 -4.03 11.81
CA GLU A 134 -18.71 -2.92 10.85
C GLU A 134 -17.34 -2.64 10.26
N ASP A 135 -16.30 -2.68 11.08
CA ASP A 135 -14.90 -2.49 10.68
C ASP A 135 -14.40 -3.59 9.71
N VAL A 136 -14.89 -4.83 9.84
CA VAL A 136 -14.64 -5.91 8.87
C VAL A 136 -15.34 -5.63 7.55
N GLN A 137 -16.62 -5.24 7.60
CA GLN A 137 -17.38 -4.90 6.38
C GLN A 137 -16.75 -3.75 5.61
N GLU A 138 -16.27 -2.73 6.32
CA GLU A 138 -15.55 -1.60 5.70
C GLU A 138 -14.26 -2.06 5.02
N GLN A 139 -13.46 -2.92 5.67
CA GLN A 139 -12.24 -3.47 5.07
C GLN A 139 -12.54 -4.33 3.83
N VAL A 140 -13.59 -5.15 3.85
CA VAL A 140 -14.03 -5.93 2.68
C VAL A 140 -14.36 -4.99 1.52
N ASN A 141 -15.20 -3.97 1.77
CA ASN A 141 -15.57 -2.99 0.76
C ASN A 141 -14.37 -2.26 0.15
N ILE A 142 -13.46 -1.76 0.98
CA ILE A 142 -12.27 -1.04 0.55
C ILE A 142 -11.33 -1.93 -0.25
N ASN A 143 -11.04 -3.14 0.23
CA ASN A 143 -10.14 -4.07 -0.45
C ASN A 143 -10.67 -4.44 -1.84
N ILE A 144 -11.97 -4.67 -2.00
CA ILE A 144 -12.56 -5.00 -3.30
C ILE A 144 -12.57 -3.79 -4.23
N LYS A 145 -13.02 -2.60 -3.76
CA LYS A 145 -13.08 -1.38 -4.60
C LYS A 145 -11.71 -0.91 -5.08
N TYR A 146 -10.70 -1.00 -4.23
CA TYR A 146 -9.37 -0.47 -4.51
C TYR A 146 -8.33 -1.55 -4.82
N ASP A 147 -8.74 -2.79 -5.04
CA ASP A 147 -7.86 -3.95 -5.28
C ASP A 147 -6.76 -3.65 -6.30
N GLY A 148 -7.11 -3.15 -7.48
CA GLY A 148 -6.14 -2.84 -8.53
C GLY A 148 -5.13 -1.76 -8.14
N TYR A 149 -5.56 -0.74 -7.38
CA TYR A 149 -4.68 0.33 -6.89
C TYR A 149 -3.79 -0.17 -5.75
N ILE A 150 -4.34 -0.96 -4.83
CA ILE A 150 -3.59 -1.57 -3.71
C ILE A 150 -2.50 -2.50 -4.25
N LYS A 151 -2.84 -3.39 -5.19
CA LYS A 151 -1.88 -4.29 -5.85
C LYS A 151 -0.76 -3.53 -6.56
N ARG A 152 -1.08 -2.42 -7.23
CA ARG A 152 -0.08 -1.56 -7.86
C ARG A 152 0.87 -0.93 -6.84
N GLN A 153 0.34 -0.40 -5.73
CA GLN A 153 1.19 0.15 -4.66
C GLN A 153 2.04 -0.93 -3.98
N MET A 154 1.49 -2.12 -3.76
CA MET A 154 2.26 -3.24 -3.19
C MET A 154 3.46 -3.62 -4.08
N LYS A 155 3.28 -3.66 -5.40
CA LYS A 155 4.40 -3.87 -6.34
C LYS A 155 5.46 -2.77 -6.23
N GLN A 156 5.07 -1.51 -6.06
CA GLN A 156 6.02 -0.41 -5.83
C GLN A 156 6.79 -0.59 -4.52
N VAL A 157 6.11 -0.97 -3.44
CA VAL A 157 6.75 -1.28 -2.15
C VAL A 157 7.77 -2.41 -2.29
N GLU A 158 7.42 -3.48 -3.00
CA GLU A 158 8.33 -4.61 -3.24
C GLU A 158 9.57 -4.20 -4.05
N GLN A 159 9.36 -3.43 -5.11
CA GLN A 159 10.47 -2.89 -5.91
C GLN A 159 11.39 -2.01 -5.06
N PHE A 160 10.79 -1.16 -4.21
CA PHE A 160 11.54 -0.29 -3.32
C PHE A 160 12.34 -1.08 -2.27
N LYS A 161 11.75 -2.12 -1.69
CA LYS A 161 12.46 -3.03 -0.77
C LYS A 161 13.67 -3.67 -1.43
N LYS A 162 13.54 -4.13 -2.68
CA LYS A 162 14.68 -4.68 -3.45
C LYS A 162 15.80 -3.64 -3.66
N MET A 163 15.44 -2.37 -3.87
CA MET A 163 16.44 -1.30 -3.96
C MET A 163 17.13 -1.03 -2.62
N GLU A 164 16.41 -1.14 -1.50
CA GLU A 164 17.01 -1.00 -0.16
C GLU A 164 17.93 -2.17 0.22
N GLU A 165 17.63 -3.37 -0.25
CA GLU A 165 18.51 -4.54 -0.05
C GLU A 165 19.81 -4.45 -0.86
N LYS A 166 19.81 -3.71 -1.97
CA LYS A 166 21.00 -3.54 -2.81
C LYS A 166 21.97 -2.53 -2.19
N LYS A 167 22.95 -3.05 -1.48
CA LYS A 167 23.99 -2.25 -0.82
C LYS A 167 24.89 -1.56 -1.82
N ILE A 168 25.37 -0.37 -1.46
CA ILE A 168 26.40 0.36 -2.16
C ILE A 168 27.72 0.14 -1.39
N PRO A 169 28.80 -0.30 -2.06
CA PRO A 169 30.10 -0.46 -1.41
C PRO A 169 30.60 0.86 -0.80
N GLU A 170 31.17 0.81 0.41
CA GLU A 170 31.67 2.00 1.11
C GLU A 170 32.79 2.73 0.33
N ASN A 171 33.59 1.98 -0.42
CA ASN A 171 34.73 2.49 -1.21
C ASN A 171 34.35 2.88 -2.65
N ILE A 172 33.04 3.02 -2.97
CA ILE A 172 32.60 3.45 -4.30
C ILE A 172 33.10 4.86 -4.61
N ASN A 173 33.67 5.03 -5.81
CA ASN A 173 34.07 6.33 -6.35
C ASN A 173 33.01 6.79 -7.37
N TYR A 174 32.12 7.70 -6.96
CA TYR A 174 31.07 8.21 -7.83
C TYR A 174 31.61 9.08 -8.98
N ASP A 175 32.78 9.67 -8.83
CA ASP A 175 33.37 10.53 -9.85
C ASP A 175 33.85 9.74 -11.09
N GLU A 176 34.22 8.47 -10.91
CA GLU A 176 34.57 7.56 -11.99
C GLU A 176 33.38 7.06 -12.82
N ILE A 177 32.15 7.22 -12.34
CA ILE A 177 30.95 6.77 -13.06
C ILE A 177 30.56 7.84 -14.08
N GLN A 178 31.01 7.66 -15.33
CA GLN A 178 30.91 8.68 -16.40
C GLN A 178 29.47 9.11 -16.69
N SER A 179 28.50 8.19 -16.61
CA SER A 179 27.09 8.44 -16.95
C SER A 179 26.27 9.11 -15.82
N LEU A 180 26.85 9.36 -14.66
CA LEU A 180 26.20 10.12 -13.59
C LEU A 180 26.31 11.63 -13.85
N ARG A 181 25.20 12.35 -13.61
CA ARG A 181 25.17 13.81 -13.67
C ARG A 181 26.07 14.41 -12.57
N ILE A 182 26.64 15.58 -12.81
CA ILE A 182 27.54 16.27 -11.88
C ILE A 182 26.86 16.49 -10.54
N GLU A 183 25.60 16.99 -10.54
CA GLU A 183 24.83 17.18 -9.31
C GLU A 183 24.65 15.87 -8.51
N ALA A 184 24.30 14.78 -9.21
CA ALA A 184 24.14 13.47 -8.57
C ALA A 184 25.47 12.99 -7.95
N LYS A 185 26.60 13.14 -8.64
CA LYS A 185 27.94 12.82 -8.10
C LYS A 185 28.23 13.60 -6.82
N GLN A 186 28.00 14.91 -6.83
CA GLN A 186 28.20 15.77 -5.66
C GLN A 186 27.35 15.34 -4.47
N LYS A 187 26.05 15.10 -4.69
CA LYS A 187 25.12 14.68 -3.65
C LYS A 187 25.44 13.27 -3.13
N LEU A 188 25.74 12.32 -3.98
CA LEU A 188 26.12 10.96 -3.58
C LEU A 188 27.45 10.94 -2.81
N ASN A 189 28.44 11.75 -3.19
CA ASN A 189 29.68 11.92 -2.44
C ASN A 189 29.47 12.58 -1.07
N LEU A 190 28.54 13.54 -0.97
CA LEU A 190 28.21 14.24 0.27
C LEU A 190 27.48 13.31 1.27
N TYR A 191 26.43 12.63 0.82
CA TYR A 191 25.55 11.84 1.71
C TYR A 191 25.97 10.39 1.92
N ARG A 192 26.85 9.85 1.05
CA ARG A 192 27.36 8.48 1.13
C ARG A 192 26.27 7.45 1.46
N PRO A 193 25.23 7.29 0.61
CA PRO A 193 24.13 6.36 0.88
C PRO A 193 24.63 4.91 0.97
N ILE A 194 24.08 4.15 1.91
CA ILE A 194 24.46 2.75 2.15
C ILE A 194 23.79 1.75 1.21
N ASN A 195 22.70 2.16 0.53
CA ASN A 195 21.97 1.34 -0.41
C ASN A 195 21.30 2.20 -1.49
N ILE A 196 20.83 1.53 -2.56
CA ILE A 196 20.17 2.18 -3.69
C ILE A 196 18.88 2.88 -3.29
N GLY A 197 18.10 2.31 -2.37
CA GLY A 197 16.87 2.94 -1.87
C GLY A 197 17.15 4.28 -1.18
N GLN A 198 18.20 4.37 -0.37
CA GLN A 198 18.62 5.64 0.24
C GLN A 198 19.11 6.63 -0.82
N ALA A 199 19.92 6.18 -1.78
CA ALA A 199 20.39 7.01 -2.88
C ALA A 199 19.23 7.64 -3.67
N SER A 200 18.17 6.90 -3.92
CA SER A 200 16.99 7.36 -4.68
C SER A 200 16.17 8.45 -3.98
N ARG A 201 16.35 8.63 -2.66
CA ARG A 201 15.66 9.66 -1.87
C ARG A 201 16.44 10.97 -1.72
N ILE A 202 17.70 10.97 -2.15
CA ILE A 202 18.55 12.17 -2.08
C ILE A 202 18.07 13.20 -3.11
N SER A 203 17.78 14.41 -2.66
CA SER A 203 17.43 15.52 -3.55
C SER A 203 18.58 15.81 -4.52
N GLY A 204 18.28 15.91 -5.83
CA GLY A 204 19.27 16.05 -6.89
C GLY A 204 19.68 14.74 -7.55
N VAL A 205 19.33 13.58 -7.00
CA VAL A 205 19.50 12.26 -7.62
C VAL A 205 18.23 11.85 -8.34
N SER A 206 18.29 11.67 -9.66
CA SER A 206 17.12 11.30 -10.48
C SER A 206 16.99 9.78 -10.64
N PRO A 207 15.81 9.30 -11.10
CA PRO A 207 15.65 7.89 -11.47
C PRO A 207 16.65 7.40 -12.53
N ALA A 208 17.07 8.27 -13.44
CA ALA A 208 18.10 7.94 -14.42
C ALA A 208 19.46 7.68 -13.76
N ASP A 209 19.86 8.51 -12.80
CA ASP A 209 21.11 8.31 -12.04
C ASP A 209 21.07 7.00 -11.26
N ILE A 210 19.91 6.65 -10.68
CA ILE A 210 19.71 5.36 -10.00
C ILE A 210 19.88 4.18 -10.98
N SER A 211 19.33 4.30 -12.19
CA SER A 211 19.52 3.27 -13.22
C SER A 211 20.99 3.08 -13.57
N VAL A 212 21.75 4.18 -13.71
CA VAL A 212 23.20 4.13 -13.93
C VAL A 212 23.91 3.43 -12.79
N LEU A 213 23.58 3.75 -11.53
CA LEU A 213 24.16 3.09 -10.36
C LEU A 213 23.84 1.59 -10.32
N LEU A 214 22.61 1.21 -10.68
CA LEU A 214 22.19 -0.20 -10.73
C LEU A 214 22.98 -1.00 -11.74
N VAL A 215 23.21 -0.43 -12.94
CA VAL A 215 24.03 -1.05 -14.00
C VAL A 215 25.48 -1.16 -13.53
N TYR A 216 26.06 -0.09 -13.00
CA TYR A 216 27.43 -0.08 -12.51
C TYR A 216 27.69 -1.13 -11.41
N LEU A 217 26.74 -1.25 -10.46
CA LEU A 217 26.81 -2.25 -9.37
C LEU A 217 26.45 -3.68 -9.82
N GLY A 218 25.84 -3.84 -10.99
CA GLY A 218 25.53 -5.15 -11.58
C GLY A 218 26.68 -5.73 -12.40
N HIS A 219 27.65 -4.90 -12.79
CA HIS A 219 28.85 -5.30 -13.54
C HIS A 219 30.08 -5.54 -12.67
N LYS A 220 29.98 -5.34 -11.36
CA LYS A 220 31.00 -5.69 -10.36
C LYS A 220 30.53 -6.89 -9.52
#